data_d316020b080d1e339a8498e86ec333d1
#
_entry.id   d316020b080d1e339a8498e86ec333d1
#
_cell.length_a   1.000
_cell.length_b   1.000
_cell.length_c   1.000
_cell.angle_alpha   90.00
_cell.angle_beta   90.00
_cell.angle_gamma   90.00
#
_symmetry.space_group_name_H-M   'P 1'
#
loop_
_entity.id
_entity.type
_entity.pdbx_description
1 polymer ?
#
loop_
_entity_poly.entity_id
_entity_poly.type
_entity_poly.pdbx_seq_one_letter_code
_entity_poly.pdbx_strand_id
1 'polypeptide(L)' 'MKDTELIHFELFERYPDVMTVHQAREALGVGRTGVYKLIDQGLLKCFKIGNAYKIPKTSLIEYVNSSCKGGV' A
#
# COMPACT_ATOMS: atom_id res chain seq x y z
N MET A 1 0.97 17.29 10.86
CA MET A 1 1.49 15.94 11.09
C MET A 1 0.44 14.95 11.43
N LYS A 2 -0.24 15.16 12.55
CA LYS A 2 -1.27 14.23 12.95
C LYS A 2 -2.40 14.21 11.94
N ASP A 3 -2.71 15.37 11.37
CA ASP A 3 -3.77 15.45 10.38
C ASP A 3 -3.45 14.60 9.17
N THR A 4 -2.19 14.60 8.77
CA THR A 4 -1.76 13.80 7.63
C THR A 4 -1.93 12.32 7.92
N GLU A 5 -1.56 11.90 9.12
CA GLU A 5 -1.71 10.51 9.51
C GLU A 5 -3.18 10.10 9.54
N LEU A 6 -4.04 10.98 10.05
CA LEU A 6 -5.46 10.71 10.08
C LEU A 6 -6.04 10.55 8.69
N ILE A 7 -5.61 11.40 7.76
CA ILE A 7 -6.08 11.34 6.39
C ILE A 7 -5.69 10.01 5.76
N HIS A 8 -4.45 9.60 5.94
CA HIS A 8 -3.98 8.33 5.39
C HIS A 8 -4.76 7.16 5.97
N PHE A 9 -5.00 7.23 7.27
CA PHE A 9 -5.74 6.18 7.94
C PHE A 9 -7.15 6.09 7.39
N GLU A 10 -7.80 7.23 7.20
CA GLU A 10 -9.15 7.27 6.67
C GLU A 10 -9.22 6.77 5.24
N LEU A 11 -8.21 7.10 4.44
CA LEU A 11 -8.18 6.67 3.05
C LEU A 11 -8.21 5.15 2.93
N PHE A 12 -7.52 4.48 3.82
CA PHE A 12 -7.39 3.03 3.74
C PHE A 12 -8.35 2.31 4.69
N GLU A 13 -9.17 3.03 5.39
CA GLU A 13 -10.02 2.42 6.41
C GLU A 13 -11.02 1.45 5.82
N ARG A 14 -11.50 1.73 4.63
CA ARG A 14 -12.48 0.87 3.98
C ARG A 14 -11.87 -0.42 3.45
N TYR A 15 -10.56 -0.52 3.45
CA TYR A 15 -9.87 -1.71 2.98
C TYR A 15 -9.55 -2.63 4.15
N PRO A 16 -9.49 -3.94 3.92
CA PRO A 16 -9.15 -4.88 4.99
C PRO A 16 -7.69 -4.74 5.40
N ASP A 17 -7.36 -5.28 6.57
CA ASP A 17 -5.99 -5.24 7.08
C ASP A 17 -5.02 -5.96 6.15
N VAL A 18 -5.49 -6.99 5.47
CA VAL A 18 -4.70 -7.71 4.49
C VAL A 18 -5.38 -7.53 3.15
N MET A 19 -4.68 -6.91 2.22
CA MET A 19 -5.25 -6.51 0.95
C MET A 19 -4.75 -7.38 -0.19
N THR A 20 -5.58 -7.53 -1.20
CA THR A 20 -5.16 -8.20 -2.43
C THR A 20 -4.41 -7.20 -3.30
N VAL A 21 -3.73 -7.73 -4.34
CA VAL A 21 -3.05 -6.84 -5.30
C VAL A 21 -4.06 -5.90 -5.95
N HIS A 22 -5.25 -6.40 -6.26
CA HIS A 22 -6.28 -5.56 -6.87
C HIS A 22 -6.66 -4.40 -5.95
N GLN A 23 -6.85 -4.69 -4.67
CA GLN A 23 -7.20 -3.64 -3.72
C GLN A 23 -6.07 -2.65 -3.54
N ALA A 24 -4.83 -3.14 -3.51
CA ALA A 24 -3.67 -2.28 -3.36
C ALA A 24 -3.54 -1.33 -4.55
N ARG A 25 -3.75 -1.84 -5.76
CA ARG A 25 -3.63 -0.98 -6.94
C ARG A 25 -4.71 0.09 -6.95
N GLU A 26 -5.90 -0.26 -6.49
CA GLU A 26 -6.97 0.73 -6.39
C GLU A 26 -6.62 1.80 -5.36
N ALA A 27 -6.14 1.37 -4.22
CA ALA A 27 -5.83 2.31 -3.14
C ALA A 27 -4.73 3.27 -3.53
N LEU A 28 -3.73 2.77 -4.27
CA LEU A 28 -2.60 3.61 -4.68
C LEU A 28 -2.84 4.33 -5.99
N GLY A 29 -3.87 3.94 -6.74
CA GLY A 29 -4.14 4.57 -8.01
C GLY A 29 -3.15 4.21 -9.09
N VAL A 30 -2.55 3.02 -9.00
CA VAL A 30 -1.58 2.57 -10.01
C VAL A 30 -2.08 1.28 -10.64
N GLY A 31 -1.42 0.88 -11.72
CA GLY A 31 -1.76 -0.34 -12.39
C GLY A 31 -1.16 -1.54 -11.69
N ARG A 32 -1.55 -2.75 -12.16
CA ARG A 32 -1.04 -3.98 -11.58
C ARG A 32 0.48 -4.04 -11.70
N THR A 33 1.01 -3.64 -12.84
CA THR A 33 2.45 -3.62 -13.04
C THR A 33 3.14 -2.74 -12.03
N GLY A 34 2.50 -1.60 -11.70
CA GLY A 34 3.06 -0.69 -10.72
C GLY A 34 3.18 -1.32 -9.34
N VAL A 35 2.14 -2.06 -8.93
CA VAL A 35 2.17 -2.73 -7.64
C VAL A 35 3.29 -3.77 -7.58
N TYR A 36 3.39 -4.60 -8.62
CA TYR A 36 4.45 -5.62 -8.64
C TYR A 36 5.83 -4.99 -8.66
N LYS A 37 5.97 -3.86 -9.33
CA LYS A 37 7.24 -3.16 -9.34
C LYS A 37 7.62 -2.68 -7.96
N LEU A 38 6.66 -2.16 -7.22
CA LEU A 38 6.91 -1.70 -5.86
C LEU A 38 7.30 -2.87 -4.96
N ILE A 39 6.66 -4.00 -5.14
CA ILE A 39 7.00 -5.20 -4.37
C ILE A 39 8.42 -5.65 -4.72
N ASP A 40 8.74 -5.65 -5.99
CA ASP A 40 10.05 -6.09 -6.46
C ASP A 40 11.16 -5.20 -5.95
N GLN A 41 10.89 -3.92 -5.83
CA GLN A 41 11.86 -2.95 -5.33
C GLN A 41 11.96 -2.94 -3.80
N GLY A 42 11.11 -3.71 -3.14
CA GLY A 42 11.14 -3.77 -1.69
C GLY A 42 10.42 -2.62 -1.02
N LEU A 43 9.70 -1.82 -1.79
CA LEU A 43 8.98 -0.69 -1.23
C LEU A 43 7.66 -1.08 -0.61
N LEU A 44 7.07 -2.15 -1.09
CA LEU A 44 5.87 -2.73 -0.50
C LEU A 44 6.19 -4.13 0.00
N LYS A 45 6.00 -4.35 1.27
CA LYS A 45 6.18 -5.69 1.83
C LYS A 45 4.92 -6.49 1.58
N CYS A 46 5.10 -7.74 1.25
CA CYS A 46 3.96 -8.60 0.97
C CYS A 46 4.30 -10.03 1.36
N PHE A 47 3.27 -10.85 1.41
CA PHE A 47 3.47 -12.27 1.61
C PHE A 47 2.56 -13.01 0.66
N LYS A 48 2.84 -14.28 0.48
CA LYS A 48 2.16 -15.09 -0.51
C LYS A 48 1.39 -16.20 0.17
N ILE A 49 0.12 -16.32 -0.18
CA ILE A 49 -0.70 -17.42 0.30
C ILE A 49 -1.15 -18.18 -0.93
N GLY A 50 -0.67 -19.40 -1.08
CA GLY A 50 -0.92 -20.13 -2.32
C GLY A 50 -0.29 -19.39 -3.49
N ASN A 51 -1.10 -19.03 -4.45
CA ASN A 51 -0.62 -18.28 -5.63
C ASN A 51 -0.96 -16.80 -5.56
N ALA A 52 -1.49 -16.34 -4.45
CA ALA A 52 -1.96 -14.97 -4.35
C ALA A 52 -1.06 -14.16 -3.43
N TYR A 53 -0.66 -12.98 -3.89
CA TYR A 53 0.06 -12.04 -3.06
C TYR A 53 -0.92 -11.31 -2.16
N LYS A 54 -0.54 -11.15 -0.90
CA LYS A 54 -1.31 -10.41 0.08
C LYS A 54 -0.45 -9.30 0.62
N ILE A 55 -1.02 -8.13 0.72
CA ILE A 55 -0.29 -6.93 1.11
C ILE A 55 -0.89 -6.37 2.38
N PRO A 56 -0.12 -6.34 3.49
CA PRO A 56 -0.65 -5.76 4.72
C PRO A 56 -0.96 -4.28 4.50
N LYS A 57 -2.09 -3.85 5.05
CA LYS A 57 -2.48 -2.45 4.94
C LYS A 57 -1.39 -1.53 5.50
N THR A 58 -0.73 -1.96 6.58
CA THR A 58 0.33 -1.15 7.18
C THR A 58 1.47 -0.90 6.20
N SER A 59 1.74 -1.85 5.32
CA SER A 59 2.78 -1.68 4.33
C SER A 59 2.44 -0.56 3.36
N LEU A 60 1.18 -0.49 2.95
CA LEU A 60 0.73 0.60 2.09
C LEU A 60 0.83 1.95 2.78
N ILE A 61 0.45 1.99 4.04
CA ILE A 61 0.50 3.22 4.80
C ILE A 61 1.95 3.69 4.93
N GLU A 62 2.85 2.77 5.22
CA GLU A 62 4.26 3.10 5.33
C GLU A 62 4.81 3.62 4.00
N TYR A 63 4.43 2.98 2.93
CA TYR A 63 4.89 3.42 1.61
C TYR A 63 4.43 4.83 1.30
N VAL A 64 3.15 5.10 1.54
CA VAL A 64 2.59 6.42 1.25
C VAL A 64 3.26 7.48 2.12
N ASN A 65 3.47 7.18 3.40
CA ASN A 65 4.13 8.12 4.29
C ASN A 65 5.55 8.43 3.84
N SER A 66 6.28 7.40 3.46
CA SER A 66 7.66 7.58 3.00
C SER A 66 7.69 8.39 1.71
N SER A 67 6.78 8.09 0.79
CA SER A 67 6.73 8.80 -0.47
C SER A 67 6.38 10.27 -0.28
N CYS A 68 5.44 10.54 0.61
CA CYS A 68 5.06 11.92 0.86
C CYS A 68 6.22 12.71 1.46
N LYS A 69 6.97 12.09 2.36
CA LYS A 69 8.13 12.75 2.94
C LYS A 69 9.21 13.00 1.90
N GLY A 70 9.46 11.99 1.09
CA GLY A 70 10.51 12.09 0.10
C GLY A 70 10.14 13.00 -1.05
N GLY A 71 8.84 13.13 -1.31
CA GLY A 71 8.37 13.92 -2.43
C GLY A 71 8.43 15.41 -2.20
N VAL A 72 8.62 15.81 -1.00
CA VAL A 72 8.61 17.23 -0.64
C VAL A 72 9.99 17.86 -0.60
#